data_3fb51aae156825fa740540b2ca8049a8
#
_entry.id   3fb51aae156825fa740540b2ca8049a8
#
_cell.length_a   1.000
_cell.length_b   1.000
_cell.length_c   1.000
_cell.angle_alpha   90.00
_cell.angle_beta   90.00
_cell.angle_gamma   90.00
#
_symmetry.space_group_name_H-M   'P 1'
#
loop_
_entity.id
_entity.type
_entity.pdbx_description
1 polymer ?
#
loop_
_entity_poly.entity_id
_entity_poly.type
_entity_poly.pdbx_seq_one_letter_code
_entity_poly.pdbx_strand_id
1 'polypeptide(L)'
;MRLAAPRQGLPWVVALAALTAIAAAPDAPTGPLAVKALVIAPTTAELQPWIAHYGLTQAIAIPGLSPGAPALQCNGDGVCAVATGAGKANAAASIAALAFTGQLDLSATYFVIAELARIDPSVGTIDSAVWVNDLVDAGIAWEIDARTLPAGWNTGYLGIGATDPTTPPPIPFGTEHYAIDPALVAKAVALSSASTLEDGSAAQAYRALYGSGAAIGVPSVRQGATASSDTTWHGALLGQRAHDWVGVIAGSGATYATMQQNDNATLAALTAASNAGKLDAKRAVVLHAAWAFDRPHPGQTAYDSLLADPGARASSLDNLVIAGAPLVDDIVANWSAWQSGVPE
;
A
#
# COMPACT_ATOMS: atom_id res chain seq x y z
N MET A 1 -94.41 28.43 -11.92
CA MET A 1 -93.98 29.08 -10.71
C MET A 1 -92.54 28.78 -10.50
N ARG A 2 -91.61 29.70 -10.82
CA ARG A 2 -90.18 29.51 -10.73
C ARG A 2 -89.62 30.30 -9.58
N LEU A 3 -89.02 29.67 -8.61
CA LEU A 3 -88.34 30.33 -7.49
C LEU A 3 -86.85 30.38 -7.80
N ALA A 4 -86.29 31.56 -7.74
CA ALA A 4 -84.85 31.88 -7.91
C ALA A 4 -84.09 31.59 -6.62
N ALA A 5 -82.94 30.98 -6.71
CA ALA A 5 -82.01 30.80 -5.60
C ALA A 5 -80.91 31.91 -5.55
N PRO A 6 -80.46 32.32 -4.37
CA PRO A 6 -79.51 33.42 -4.23
C PRO A 6 -78.06 32.98 -4.49
N ARG A 7 -77.28 33.86 -5.16
CA ARG A 7 -75.84 33.73 -5.38
C ARG A 7 -75.11 34.04 -4.08
N GLN A 8 -74.34 33.07 -3.59
CA GLN A 8 -73.34 33.25 -2.53
C GLN A 8 -72.02 33.67 -3.14
N GLY A 9 -71.43 34.77 -2.66
CA GLY A 9 -70.13 35.28 -3.05
C GLY A 9 -69.00 34.44 -2.40
N LEU A 10 -67.99 34.05 -3.17
CA LEU A 10 -66.74 33.46 -2.68
C LEU A 10 -65.84 34.58 -2.08
N PRO A 11 -65.23 34.36 -0.94
CA PRO A 11 -64.15 35.22 -0.44
C PRO A 11 -62.82 34.95 -1.18
N TRP A 12 -62.15 36.01 -1.58
CA TRP A 12 -60.81 35.98 -2.14
C TRP A 12 -59.77 35.57 -1.06
N VAL A 13 -59.15 34.40 -1.17
CA VAL A 13 -58.00 34.01 -0.35
C VAL A 13 -56.74 34.55 -1.04
N VAL A 14 -56.13 35.56 -0.41
CA VAL A 14 -54.79 36.03 -0.83
C VAL A 14 -53.78 35.05 -0.28
N ALA A 15 -53.21 34.22 -1.16
CA ALA A 15 -52.07 33.34 -0.81
C ALA A 15 -50.79 34.18 -0.79
N LEU A 16 -50.25 34.41 0.41
CA LEU A 16 -48.91 34.96 0.58
C LEU A 16 -47.89 33.86 0.21
N ALA A 17 -47.22 33.98 -0.95
CA ALA A 17 -46.12 33.12 -1.32
C ALA A 17 -44.88 33.54 -0.51
N ALA A 18 -44.49 32.72 0.48
CA ALA A 18 -43.22 32.87 1.16
C ALA A 18 -42.09 32.41 0.19
N LEU A 19 -41.31 33.34 -0.32
CA LEU A 19 -40.04 33.03 -1.00
C LEU A 19 -39.06 32.53 0.06
N THR A 20 -38.88 31.20 0.14
CA THR A 20 -37.74 30.60 0.81
C THR A 20 -36.53 30.83 -0.07
N ALA A 21 -35.61 31.68 0.39
CA ALA A 21 -34.27 31.79 -0.21
C ALA A 21 -33.56 30.44 -0.05
N ILE A 22 -33.43 29.73 -1.14
CA ILE A 22 -32.52 28.55 -1.21
C ILE A 22 -31.14 29.15 -1.11
N ALA A 23 -30.47 28.97 0.04
CA ALA A 23 -29.05 29.24 0.16
C ALA A 23 -28.33 28.36 -0.90
N ALA A 24 -27.65 29.02 -1.83
CA ALA A 24 -26.82 28.31 -2.80
C ALA A 24 -25.79 27.47 -2.02
N ALA A 25 -25.72 26.17 -2.32
CA ALA A 25 -24.63 25.34 -1.84
C ALA A 25 -23.31 25.98 -2.29
N PRO A 26 -22.26 25.97 -1.47
CA PRO A 26 -20.95 26.49 -1.89
C PRO A 26 -20.54 25.81 -3.19
N ASP A 27 -20.12 26.63 -4.16
CA ASP A 27 -19.65 26.13 -5.45
C ASP A 27 -18.61 25.04 -5.23
N ALA A 28 -18.80 23.89 -5.86
CA ALA A 28 -17.79 22.86 -5.87
C ALA A 28 -16.50 23.46 -6.46
N PRO A 29 -15.30 23.14 -5.92
CA PRO A 29 -14.06 23.68 -6.42
C PRO A 29 -13.94 23.43 -7.92
N THR A 30 -13.70 24.49 -8.70
CA THR A 30 -13.71 24.45 -10.17
C THR A 30 -12.44 23.85 -10.79
N GLY A 31 -11.53 23.28 -9.99
CA GLY A 31 -10.27 22.69 -10.41
C GLY A 31 -10.06 21.25 -9.89
N PRO A 32 -8.96 20.61 -10.29
CA PRO A 32 -8.59 19.31 -9.76
C PRO A 32 -8.45 19.34 -8.23
N LEU A 33 -8.86 18.25 -7.57
CA LEU A 33 -8.72 18.11 -6.12
C LEU A 33 -7.23 17.97 -5.76
N ALA A 34 -6.72 18.90 -4.96
CA ALA A 34 -5.34 18.81 -4.44
C ALA A 34 -5.28 17.75 -3.32
N VAL A 35 -4.37 16.79 -3.46
CA VAL A 35 -4.14 15.70 -2.50
C VAL A 35 -2.79 15.90 -1.83
N LYS A 36 -2.76 15.96 -0.49
CA LYS A 36 -1.51 16.07 0.27
C LYS A 36 -0.87 14.70 0.50
N ALA A 37 -1.68 13.74 0.98
CA ALA A 37 -1.26 12.37 1.21
C ALA A 37 -2.26 11.39 0.58
N LEU A 38 -1.74 10.43 -0.18
CA LEU A 38 -2.51 9.36 -0.79
C LEU A 38 -2.03 8.01 -0.27
N VAL A 39 -2.89 7.35 0.51
CA VAL A 39 -2.66 5.96 0.94
C VAL A 39 -3.10 5.02 -0.18
N ILE A 40 -2.21 4.11 -0.55
CA ILE A 40 -2.43 3.11 -1.61
C ILE A 40 -2.32 1.72 -0.98
N ALA A 41 -3.37 0.92 -1.10
CA ALA A 41 -3.39 -0.45 -0.62
C ALA A 41 -3.86 -1.42 -1.73
N PRO A 42 -3.49 -2.72 -1.68
CA PRO A 42 -3.96 -3.69 -2.65
C PRO A 42 -5.46 -3.97 -2.55
N THR A 43 -5.99 -4.01 -1.33
CA THR A 43 -7.35 -4.45 -1.06
C THR A 43 -8.14 -3.45 -0.21
N THR A 44 -9.46 -3.55 -0.31
CA THR A 44 -10.36 -2.76 0.54
C THR A 44 -10.21 -3.11 2.03
N ALA A 45 -9.84 -4.35 2.35
CA ALA A 45 -9.61 -4.77 3.73
C ALA A 45 -8.41 -4.04 4.36
N GLU A 46 -7.30 -3.87 3.60
CA GLU A 46 -6.12 -3.12 4.05
C GLU A 46 -6.39 -1.61 4.11
N LEU A 47 -7.34 -1.14 3.30
CA LEU A 47 -7.69 0.28 3.27
C LEU A 47 -8.63 0.69 4.41
N GLN A 48 -9.48 -0.23 4.93
CA GLN A 48 -10.52 0.09 5.92
C GLN A 48 -9.99 0.77 7.20
N PRO A 49 -8.88 0.34 7.83
CA PRO A 49 -8.35 1.03 9.01
C PRO A 49 -7.98 2.49 8.72
N TRP A 50 -7.42 2.78 7.55
CA TRP A 50 -7.09 4.14 7.11
C TRP A 50 -8.34 5.00 6.88
N ILE A 51 -9.36 4.43 6.23
CA ILE A 51 -10.66 5.11 6.02
C ILE A 51 -11.28 5.48 7.37
N ALA A 52 -11.27 4.54 8.32
CA ALA A 52 -11.82 4.76 9.66
C ALA A 52 -11.01 5.81 10.44
N HIS A 53 -9.68 5.72 10.42
CA HIS A 53 -8.78 6.60 11.16
C HIS A 53 -8.89 8.06 10.70
N TYR A 54 -8.90 8.30 9.38
CA TYR A 54 -8.95 9.65 8.82
C TYR A 54 -10.36 10.14 8.48
N GLY A 55 -11.40 9.37 8.73
CA GLY A 55 -12.78 9.74 8.40
C GLY A 55 -12.97 10.03 6.91
N LEU A 56 -12.42 9.16 6.02
CA LEU A 56 -12.46 9.36 4.58
C LEU A 56 -13.86 9.04 4.03
N THR A 57 -14.75 10.02 4.04
CA THR A 57 -16.17 9.82 3.68
C THR A 57 -16.54 10.34 2.29
N GLN A 58 -15.67 11.13 1.66
CA GLN A 58 -15.91 11.65 0.32
C GLN A 58 -15.43 10.65 -0.74
N ALA A 59 -16.35 10.01 -1.43
CA ALA A 59 -16.06 9.10 -2.52
C ALA A 59 -15.95 9.84 -3.86
N ILE A 60 -14.84 9.66 -4.57
CA ILE A 60 -14.59 10.23 -5.90
C ILE A 60 -14.43 9.08 -6.88
N ALA A 61 -15.39 8.91 -7.78
CA ALA A 61 -15.32 7.86 -8.80
C ALA A 61 -14.21 8.19 -9.81
N ILE A 62 -13.29 7.26 -9.98
CA ILE A 62 -12.19 7.36 -10.95
C ILE A 62 -12.37 6.25 -11.99
N PRO A 63 -12.67 6.59 -13.25
CA PRO A 63 -12.73 5.59 -14.30
C PRO A 63 -11.41 4.84 -14.48
N GLY A 64 -11.47 3.51 -14.51
CA GLY A 64 -10.28 2.67 -14.67
C GLY A 64 -9.69 2.12 -13.36
N LEU A 65 -10.23 2.48 -12.20
CA LEU A 65 -9.91 1.78 -10.95
C LEU A 65 -10.47 0.35 -10.95
N SER A 66 -9.94 -0.48 -10.06
CA SER A 66 -10.42 -1.84 -9.86
C SER A 66 -11.94 -1.87 -9.62
N PRO A 67 -12.70 -2.78 -10.27
CA PRO A 67 -14.15 -2.87 -10.07
C PRO A 67 -14.58 -3.12 -8.63
N GLY A 68 -13.71 -3.75 -7.81
CA GLY A 68 -13.94 -3.99 -6.38
C GLY A 68 -13.77 -2.73 -5.50
N ALA A 69 -13.16 -1.65 -6.06
CA ALA A 69 -12.92 -0.39 -5.37
C ALA A 69 -12.89 0.77 -6.39
N PRO A 70 -14.04 1.14 -6.98
CA PRO A 70 -14.09 2.05 -8.13
C PRO A 70 -13.93 3.53 -7.76
N ALA A 71 -13.69 3.85 -6.49
CA ALA A 71 -13.61 5.21 -6.01
C ALA A 71 -12.42 5.43 -5.07
N LEU A 72 -11.83 6.62 -5.18
CA LEU A 72 -10.94 7.20 -4.20
C LEU A 72 -11.76 7.67 -3.01
N GLN A 73 -11.30 7.45 -1.79
CA GLN A 73 -11.94 7.93 -0.56
C GLN A 73 -11.11 9.07 0.03
N CYS A 74 -11.70 10.21 0.29
CA CYS A 74 -11.00 11.42 0.78
C CYS A 74 -11.67 12.04 2.00
N ASN A 75 -10.93 12.95 2.68
CA ASN A 75 -11.46 13.90 3.64
C ASN A 75 -11.18 15.35 3.22
N GLY A 76 -11.60 16.32 4.04
CA GLY A 76 -11.39 17.75 3.79
C GLY A 76 -9.95 18.23 4.04
N ASP A 77 -9.09 17.44 4.69
CA ASP A 77 -7.73 17.83 5.07
C ASP A 77 -6.69 17.52 3.98
N GLY A 78 -7.13 16.87 2.88
CA GLY A 78 -6.29 16.49 1.76
C GLY A 78 -5.70 15.08 1.90
N VAL A 79 -6.22 14.25 2.79
CA VAL A 79 -5.89 12.81 2.86
C VAL A 79 -6.87 12.04 1.99
N CYS A 80 -6.32 11.21 1.12
CA CYS A 80 -7.10 10.28 0.30
C CYS A 80 -6.56 8.86 0.43
N ALA A 81 -7.39 7.87 0.09
CA ALA A 81 -7.00 6.47 0.09
C ALA A 81 -7.66 5.71 -1.06
N VAL A 82 -6.94 4.75 -1.65
CA VAL A 82 -7.41 3.95 -2.78
C VAL A 82 -6.97 2.50 -2.66
N ALA A 83 -7.86 1.58 -3.04
CA ALA A 83 -7.49 0.18 -3.24
C ALA A 83 -7.29 -0.09 -4.74
N THR A 84 -6.11 -0.61 -5.09
CA THR A 84 -5.73 -0.84 -6.49
C THR A 84 -6.29 -2.12 -7.09
N GLY A 85 -6.66 -3.09 -6.25
CA GLY A 85 -6.81 -4.49 -6.61
C GLY A 85 -5.48 -5.24 -6.45
N ALA A 86 -5.57 -6.51 -6.05
CA ALA A 86 -4.40 -7.36 -5.85
C ALA A 86 -3.74 -7.74 -7.17
N GLY A 87 -2.41 -7.87 -7.16
CA GLY A 87 -1.58 -8.25 -8.30
C GLY A 87 -1.09 -7.07 -9.13
N LYS A 88 0.07 -7.25 -9.75
CA LYS A 88 0.80 -6.20 -10.48
C LYS A 88 -0.03 -5.53 -11.57
N ALA A 89 -0.81 -6.29 -12.33
CA ALA A 89 -1.63 -5.73 -13.41
C ALA A 89 -2.69 -4.75 -12.90
N ASN A 90 -3.39 -5.11 -11.80
CA ASN A 90 -4.39 -4.24 -11.19
C ASN A 90 -3.74 -2.99 -10.58
N ALA A 91 -2.61 -3.16 -9.90
CA ALA A 91 -1.87 -2.05 -9.30
C ALA A 91 -1.46 -1.03 -10.37
N ALA A 92 -0.78 -1.46 -11.43
CA ALA A 92 -0.34 -0.58 -12.51
C ALA A 92 -1.51 0.14 -13.20
N ALA A 93 -2.58 -0.60 -13.53
CA ALA A 93 -3.76 -0.02 -14.20
C ALA A 93 -4.46 1.03 -13.33
N SER A 94 -4.66 0.74 -12.03
CA SER A 94 -5.33 1.64 -11.10
C SER A 94 -4.52 2.91 -10.86
N ILE A 95 -3.20 2.81 -10.67
CA ILE A 95 -2.34 3.98 -10.47
C ILE A 95 -2.26 4.83 -11.76
N ALA A 96 -2.18 4.21 -12.93
CA ALA A 96 -2.24 4.93 -14.19
C ALA A 96 -3.58 5.68 -14.35
N ALA A 97 -4.71 5.03 -14.07
CA ALA A 97 -6.01 5.67 -14.09
C ALA A 97 -6.09 6.88 -13.16
N LEU A 98 -5.56 6.76 -11.94
CA LEU A 98 -5.48 7.83 -10.94
C LEU A 98 -4.63 9.00 -11.42
N ALA A 99 -3.43 8.73 -11.92
CA ALA A 99 -2.48 9.77 -12.32
C ALA A 99 -2.94 10.57 -13.55
N PHE A 100 -3.71 9.96 -14.44
CA PHE A 100 -4.14 10.57 -15.70
C PHE A 100 -5.62 10.97 -15.75
N THR A 101 -6.37 10.85 -14.63
CA THR A 101 -7.81 11.19 -14.60
C THR A 101 -8.11 12.66 -14.87
N GLY A 102 -7.19 13.58 -14.57
CA GLY A 102 -7.41 15.02 -14.61
C GLY A 102 -8.30 15.57 -13.48
N GLN A 103 -8.88 14.73 -12.64
CA GLN A 103 -9.71 15.13 -11.50
C GLN A 103 -8.88 15.47 -10.25
N LEU A 104 -7.60 15.07 -10.23
CA LEU A 104 -6.70 15.21 -9.08
C LEU A 104 -5.49 16.06 -9.45
N ASP A 105 -5.04 16.89 -8.51
CA ASP A 105 -3.72 17.50 -8.51
C ASP A 105 -2.82 16.71 -7.58
N LEU A 106 -1.93 15.91 -8.19
CA LEU A 106 -0.97 15.06 -7.51
C LEU A 106 0.46 15.60 -7.54
N SER A 107 0.65 16.83 -7.98
CA SER A 107 1.98 17.41 -8.25
C SER A 107 2.88 17.47 -7.00
N ALA A 108 2.29 17.66 -5.81
CA ALA A 108 2.99 17.71 -4.54
C ALA A 108 2.62 16.57 -3.57
N THR A 109 1.81 15.61 -4.01
CA THR A 109 1.27 14.51 -3.20
C THR A 109 2.37 13.58 -2.69
N TYR A 110 2.29 13.20 -1.43
CA TYR A 110 3.03 12.07 -0.86
C TYR A 110 2.21 10.79 -0.98
N PHE A 111 2.85 9.72 -1.46
CA PHE A 111 2.22 8.42 -1.69
C PHE A 111 2.70 7.45 -0.62
N VAL A 112 1.77 6.95 0.20
CA VAL A 112 2.04 5.94 1.23
C VAL A 112 1.48 4.61 0.73
N ILE A 113 2.34 3.77 0.17
CA ILE A 113 1.98 2.42 -0.25
C ILE A 113 1.99 1.56 1.01
N ALA A 114 0.84 1.05 1.41
CA ALA A 114 0.67 0.37 2.69
C ALA A 114 -0.05 -0.97 2.48
N GLU A 115 0.65 -2.09 2.68
CA GLU A 115 0.08 -3.42 2.50
C GLU A 115 0.56 -4.45 3.53
N LEU A 116 -0.21 -5.54 3.63
CA LEU A 116 0.19 -6.72 4.39
C LEU A 116 1.26 -7.50 3.62
N ALA A 117 2.33 -7.88 4.32
CA ALA A 117 3.42 -8.65 3.74
C ALA A 117 3.75 -9.89 4.58
N ARG A 118 4.50 -10.84 4.00
CA ARG A 118 5.17 -11.88 4.77
C ARG A 118 6.57 -11.39 5.14
N ILE A 119 7.05 -11.79 6.32
CA ILE A 119 8.36 -11.38 6.83
C ILE A 119 9.32 -12.57 6.91
N ASP A 120 10.61 -12.32 6.68
CA ASP A 120 11.68 -13.27 6.97
C ASP A 120 11.85 -13.43 8.49
N PRO A 121 11.66 -14.64 9.05
CA PRO A 121 11.80 -14.88 10.49
C PRO A 121 13.22 -14.62 11.04
N SER A 122 14.24 -14.53 10.18
CA SER A 122 15.59 -14.16 10.60
C SER A 122 15.76 -12.66 10.86
N VAL A 123 14.89 -11.83 10.30
CA VAL A 123 14.99 -10.36 10.37
C VAL A 123 13.96 -9.76 11.32
N GLY A 124 12.78 -10.38 11.44
CA GLY A 124 11.70 -9.82 12.26
C GLY A 124 10.64 -10.83 12.64
N THR A 125 9.59 -10.32 13.27
CA THR A 125 8.44 -11.11 13.71
C THR A 125 7.15 -10.61 13.09
N ILE A 126 6.12 -11.46 13.09
CA ILE A 126 4.76 -11.07 12.70
C ILE A 126 4.25 -9.94 13.59
N ASP A 127 3.32 -9.15 13.07
CA ASP A 127 2.84 -7.87 13.61
C ASP A 127 3.86 -6.71 13.56
N SER A 128 5.12 -6.93 13.15
CA SER A 128 6.07 -5.83 12.94
C SER A 128 5.70 -4.98 11.73
N ALA A 129 6.02 -3.69 11.80
CA ALA A 129 5.90 -2.75 10.69
C ALA A 129 7.28 -2.52 10.05
N VAL A 130 7.36 -2.52 8.71
CA VAL A 130 8.63 -2.39 7.98
C VAL A 130 8.51 -1.25 6.96
N TRP A 131 9.28 -0.18 7.16
CA TRP A 131 9.51 0.83 6.15
C TRP A 131 10.54 0.32 5.15
N VAL A 132 10.17 0.34 3.87
CA VAL A 132 10.99 -0.23 2.80
C VAL A 132 11.97 0.80 2.27
N ASN A 133 13.25 0.41 2.18
CA ASN A 133 14.30 1.22 1.56
C ASN A 133 14.60 0.80 0.12
N ASP A 134 14.51 -0.49 -0.19
CA ASP A 134 14.74 -1.05 -1.51
C ASP A 134 13.63 -2.03 -1.87
N LEU A 135 13.14 -1.90 -3.07
CA LEU A 135 12.10 -2.77 -3.59
C LEU A 135 12.61 -3.49 -4.84
N VAL A 136 12.62 -4.82 -4.80
CA VAL A 136 13.18 -5.68 -5.84
C VAL A 136 12.10 -6.53 -6.47
N ASP A 137 12.04 -6.58 -7.79
CA ASP A 137 11.18 -7.52 -8.51
C ASP A 137 11.79 -8.93 -8.51
N ALA A 138 11.09 -9.87 -7.89
CA ALA A 138 11.48 -11.27 -7.87
C ALA A 138 10.80 -12.12 -8.96
N GLY A 139 9.90 -11.52 -9.74
CA GLY A 139 9.16 -12.19 -10.80
C GLY A 139 9.77 -12.00 -12.19
N ILE A 140 10.67 -11.01 -12.39
CA ILE A 140 11.40 -10.85 -13.66
C ILE A 140 12.60 -11.78 -13.65
N ALA A 141 12.37 -13.03 -14.01
CA ALA A 141 13.35 -14.10 -13.95
C ALA A 141 13.04 -15.20 -14.96
N TRP A 142 14.05 -15.97 -15.35
CA TRP A 142 13.84 -17.29 -15.91
C TRP A 142 13.61 -18.30 -14.80
N GLU A 143 12.76 -19.28 -15.07
CA GLU A 143 12.51 -20.41 -14.18
C GLU A 143 12.84 -21.72 -14.90
N ILE A 144 13.71 -22.53 -14.29
CA ILE A 144 14.02 -23.89 -14.71
C ILE A 144 13.26 -24.84 -13.80
N ASP A 145 12.70 -25.91 -14.36
CA ASP A 145 12.03 -26.96 -13.60
C ASP A 145 12.93 -27.47 -12.45
N ALA A 146 12.43 -27.29 -11.21
CA ALA A 146 13.18 -27.65 -10.01
C ALA A 146 13.65 -29.12 -9.95
N ARG A 147 13.01 -30.00 -10.75
CA ARG A 147 13.39 -31.42 -10.87
C ARG A 147 14.60 -31.67 -11.78
N THR A 148 15.04 -30.66 -12.54
CA THR A 148 16.11 -30.76 -13.55
C THR A 148 17.20 -29.71 -13.35
N LEU A 149 17.40 -29.25 -12.10
CA LEU A 149 18.38 -28.20 -11.81
C LEU A 149 19.81 -28.64 -12.06
N PRO A 150 20.67 -27.70 -12.50
CA PRO A 150 22.14 -27.94 -12.48
C PRO A 150 22.62 -28.28 -11.06
N ALA A 151 23.67 -29.08 -10.99
CA ALA A 151 24.26 -29.45 -9.71
C ALA A 151 24.70 -28.22 -8.90
N GLY A 152 24.32 -28.18 -7.62
CA GLY A 152 24.63 -27.07 -6.70
C GLY A 152 23.62 -25.92 -6.70
N TRP A 153 22.61 -25.95 -7.54
CA TRP A 153 21.54 -24.94 -7.48
C TRP A 153 20.44 -25.37 -6.50
N ASN A 154 20.01 -24.43 -5.67
CA ASN A 154 18.96 -24.66 -4.68
C ASN A 154 17.56 -24.33 -5.22
N THR A 155 17.46 -23.48 -6.25
CA THR A 155 16.22 -23.09 -6.93
C THR A 155 16.44 -22.93 -8.43
N GLY A 156 15.37 -22.96 -9.22
CA GLY A 156 15.44 -22.82 -10.68
C GLY A 156 15.42 -21.38 -11.18
N TYR A 157 15.48 -20.38 -10.31
CA TYR A 157 15.33 -18.98 -10.72
C TYR A 157 16.70 -18.33 -10.98
N LEU A 158 16.79 -17.59 -12.10
CA LEU A 158 17.95 -16.77 -12.44
C LEU A 158 17.49 -15.54 -13.23
N GLY A 159 18.29 -14.49 -13.25
CA GLY A 159 18.01 -13.25 -13.99
C GLY A 159 17.87 -13.49 -15.49
N ILE A 160 17.05 -12.69 -16.16
CA ILE A 160 16.86 -12.78 -17.61
C ILE A 160 18.21 -12.56 -18.31
N GLY A 161 18.67 -13.57 -19.06
CA GLY A 161 19.95 -13.56 -19.76
C GLY A 161 21.16 -13.95 -18.89
N ALA A 162 20.99 -14.16 -17.59
CA ALA A 162 22.09 -14.63 -16.71
C ALA A 162 22.37 -16.11 -16.92
N THR A 163 23.59 -16.54 -16.54
CA THR A 163 24.06 -17.92 -16.66
C THR A 163 23.97 -18.70 -15.35
N ASP A 164 23.74 -18.00 -14.24
CA ASP A 164 23.62 -18.57 -12.90
C ASP A 164 22.78 -17.67 -11.99
N PRO A 165 22.25 -18.17 -10.84
CA PRO A 165 21.38 -17.43 -9.93
C PRO A 165 22.01 -16.24 -9.22
N THR A 166 23.34 -16.11 -9.20
CA THR A 166 24.08 -15.08 -8.47
C THR A 166 24.55 -13.93 -9.36
N THR A 167 24.37 -14.08 -10.67
CA THR A 167 24.75 -13.06 -11.65
C THR A 167 23.58 -12.08 -11.86
N PRO A 168 23.82 -10.76 -11.78
CA PRO A 168 22.82 -9.76 -12.14
C PRO A 168 22.30 -9.97 -13.56
N PRO A 169 21.00 -9.70 -13.83
CA PRO A 169 20.44 -9.88 -15.16
C PRO A 169 21.10 -8.92 -16.16
N PRO A 170 21.73 -9.44 -17.23
CA PRO A 170 22.34 -8.59 -18.26
C PRO A 170 21.31 -7.91 -19.18
N ILE A 171 20.06 -8.34 -19.11
CA ILE A 171 18.94 -7.77 -19.90
C ILE A 171 17.96 -7.10 -18.92
N PRO A 172 18.14 -5.79 -18.65
CA PRO A 172 17.26 -5.06 -17.73
C PRO A 172 15.93 -4.71 -18.42
N PHE A 173 14.84 -4.77 -17.66
CA PHE A 173 13.51 -4.30 -18.07
C PHE A 173 13.22 -2.89 -17.51
N GLY A 174 14.05 -2.43 -16.56
CA GLY A 174 13.95 -1.10 -15.95
C GLY A 174 12.96 -1.01 -14.79
N THR A 175 12.43 -2.14 -14.33
CA THR A 175 11.50 -2.22 -13.20
C THR A 175 11.94 -3.24 -12.14
N GLU A 176 13.19 -3.69 -12.21
CA GLU A 176 13.75 -4.70 -11.30
C GLU A 176 14.00 -4.13 -9.91
N HIS A 177 14.31 -2.82 -9.82
CA HIS A 177 14.70 -2.18 -8.57
C HIS A 177 14.19 -0.75 -8.46
N TYR A 178 13.68 -0.42 -7.27
CA TYR A 178 13.35 0.94 -6.86
C TYR A 178 14.00 1.20 -5.49
N ALA A 179 14.93 2.15 -5.46
CA ALA A 179 15.41 2.73 -4.20
C ALA A 179 14.44 3.83 -3.77
N ILE A 180 13.90 3.72 -2.57
CA ILE A 180 13.01 4.74 -1.99
C ILE A 180 13.85 5.90 -1.47
N ASP A 181 13.31 7.11 -1.53
CA ASP A 181 14.03 8.31 -1.06
C ASP A 181 14.48 8.13 0.40
N PRO A 182 15.80 8.14 0.68
CA PRO A 182 16.30 7.80 2.00
C PRO A 182 15.93 8.85 3.06
N ALA A 183 15.72 10.11 2.69
CA ALA A 183 15.31 11.15 3.62
C ALA A 183 13.85 10.92 4.05
N LEU A 184 12.99 10.54 3.09
CA LEU A 184 11.59 10.22 3.38
C LEU A 184 11.46 8.96 4.24
N VAL A 185 12.24 7.91 3.94
CA VAL A 185 12.26 6.69 4.77
C VAL A 185 12.77 6.99 6.18
N ALA A 186 13.86 7.76 6.31
CA ALA A 186 14.41 8.12 7.62
C ALA A 186 13.41 8.93 8.46
N LYS A 187 12.69 9.88 7.82
CA LYS A 187 11.63 10.66 8.48
C LYS A 187 10.48 9.77 8.92
N ALA A 188 10.01 8.85 8.07
CA ALA A 188 8.95 7.90 8.38
C ALA A 188 9.31 6.99 9.58
N VAL A 189 10.52 6.44 9.57
CA VAL A 189 11.06 5.64 10.69
C VAL A 189 11.14 6.47 11.97
N ALA A 190 11.69 7.69 11.91
CA ALA A 190 11.83 8.55 13.08
C ALA A 190 10.48 8.88 13.72
N LEU A 191 9.48 9.24 12.91
CA LEU A 191 8.13 9.58 13.38
C LEU A 191 7.39 8.38 13.98
N SER A 192 7.62 7.17 13.47
CA SER A 192 6.93 5.95 13.92
C SER A 192 7.70 5.10 14.93
N SER A 193 8.97 5.41 15.22
CA SER A 193 9.84 4.59 16.08
C SER A 193 9.32 4.38 17.51
N ALA A 194 8.54 5.32 18.02
CA ALA A 194 7.93 5.26 19.37
C ALA A 194 6.53 4.61 19.35
N SER A 195 6.01 4.20 18.20
CA SER A 195 4.70 3.56 18.10
C SER A 195 4.67 2.22 18.81
N THR A 196 3.66 2.00 19.64
CA THR A 196 3.39 0.69 20.25
C THR A 196 2.49 -0.09 19.32
N LEU A 197 3.06 -1.13 18.68
CA LEU A 197 2.32 -1.98 17.76
C LEU A 197 1.42 -2.97 18.52
N GLU A 198 0.29 -3.30 17.93
CA GLU A 198 -0.56 -4.39 18.40
C GLU A 198 0.18 -5.73 18.28
N ASP A 199 -0.05 -6.60 19.27
CA ASP A 199 0.60 -7.90 19.39
C ASP A 199 -0.42 -8.93 19.88
N GLY A 200 -1.12 -9.55 18.95
CA GLY A 200 -2.19 -10.49 19.24
C GLY A 200 -1.70 -11.77 19.94
N SER A 201 -2.45 -12.27 20.93
CA SER A 201 -2.08 -13.49 21.66
C SER A 201 -1.94 -14.73 20.76
N ALA A 202 -2.73 -14.84 19.69
CA ALA A 202 -2.60 -15.91 18.70
C ALA A 202 -1.28 -15.78 17.91
N ALA A 203 -0.91 -14.55 17.52
CA ALA A 203 0.37 -14.28 16.88
C ALA A 203 1.56 -14.61 17.80
N GLN A 204 1.46 -14.26 19.07
CA GLN A 204 2.47 -14.62 20.07
C GLN A 204 2.65 -16.13 20.21
N ALA A 205 1.55 -16.88 20.26
CA ALA A 205 1.59 -18.33 20.34
C ALA A 205 2.20 -18.97 19.07
N TYR A 206 1.85 -18.44 17.89
CA TYR A 206 2.36 -18.96 16.63
C TYR A 206 3.87 -18.69 16.48
N ARG A 207 4.34 -17.45 16.70
CA ARG A 207 5.74 -17.12 16.56
C ARG A 207 6.65 -17.84 17.56
N ALA A 208 6.14 -18.20 18.74
CA ALA A 208 6.89 -18.99 19.72
C ALA A 208 7.34 -20.35 19.16
N LEU A 209 6.65 -20.90 18.17
CA LEU A 209 7.03 -22.16 17.51
C LEU A 209 8.34 -22.06 16.72
N TYR A 210 8.80 -20.85 16.39
CA TYR A 210 10.11 -20.62 15.75
C TYR A 210 11.29 -20.80 16.70
N GLY A 211 11.04 -20.83 18.00
CA GLY A 211 11.97 -21.26 19.05
C GLY A 211 13.03 -20.23 19.42
N SER A 212 13.56 -19.42 18.52
CA SER A 212 14.63 -18.45 18.82
C SER A 212 14.76 -17.37 17.74
N GLY A 213 15.62 -16.38 17.98
CA GLY A 213 15.98 -15.34 17.02
C GLY A 213 14.95 -14.21 16.91
N ALA A 214 14.98 -13.49 15.80
CA ALA A 214 14.13 -12.32 15.55
C ALA A 214 12.64 -12.69 15.49
N ALA A 215 12.32 -13.90 15.02
CA ALA A 215 10.95 -14.37 14.87
C ALA A 215 10.13 -14.34 16.15
N ILE A 216 10.74 -14.64 17.32
CA ILE A 216 10.06 -14.69 18.63
C ILE A 216 10.06 -13.35 19.38
N GLY A 217 10.64 -12.32 18.76
CA GLY A 217 10.71 -10.98 19.35
C GLY A 217 9.35 -10.30 19.49
N VAL A 218 9.33 -9.14 20.14
CA VAL A 218 8.16 -8.25 20.18
C VAL A 218 8.06 -7.50 18.85
N PRO A 219 6.85 -7.29 18.31
CA PRO A 219 6.65 -6.47 17.12
C PRO A 219 7.27 -5.09 17.26
N SER A 220 7.90 -4.60 16.22
CA SER A 220 8.56 -3.29 16.22
C SER A 220 8.58 -2.67 14.84
N VAL A 221 8.74 -1.34 14.81
CA VAL A 221 9.01 -0.62 13.56
C VAL A 221 10.45 -0.92 13.13
N ARG A 222 10.59 -1.29 11.86
CA ARG A 222 11.85 -1.73 11.25
C ARG A 222 12.06 -1.06 9.90
N GLN A 223 13.25 -1.24 9.35
CA GLN A 223 13.61 -0.87 7.98
C GLN A 223 14.22 -2.07 7.28
N GLY A 224 13.96 -2.21 5.98
CA GLY A 224 14.55 -3.30 5.18
C GLY A 224 14.09 -3.27 3.73
N ALA A 225 14.63 -4.19 2.91
CA ALA A 225 14.23 -4.35 1.54
C ALA A 225 13.04 -5.31 1.40
N THR A 226 12.27 -5.15 0.33
CA THR A 226 11.17 -6.06 -0.01
C THR A 226 11.38 -6.70 -1.37
N ALA A 227 10.85 -7.92 -1.54
CA ALA A 227 10.78 -8.60 -2.82
C ALA A 227 9.33 -8.74 -3.29
N SER A 228 9.05 -8.35 -4.54
CA SER A 228 7.71 -8.31 -5.14
C SER A 228 7.55 -9.38 -6.22
N SER A 229 6.45 -10.12 -6.18
CA SER A 229 6.08 -11.04 -7.27
C SER A 229 4.59 -11.37 -7.21
N ASP A 230 3.94 -11.51 -8.37
CA ASP A 230 2.57 -12.06 -8.43
C ASP A 230 2.51 -13.50 -7.90
N THR A 231 3.62 -14.25 -8.03
CA THR A 231 3.75 -15.56 -7.39
C THR A 231 4.12 -15.38 -5.93
N THR A 232 3.22 -15.74 -5.03
CA THR A 232 3.53 -15.85 -3.60
C THR A 232 4.33 -17.13 -3.38
N TRP A 233 5.61 -17.01 -3.04
CA TRP A 233 6.43 -18.16 -2.67
C TRP A 233 6.34 -18.46 -1.17
N HIS A 234 6.65 -19.68 -0.79
CA HIS A 234 6.73 -20.09 0.61
C HIS A 234 7.72 -21.23 0.80
N GLY A 235 8.55 -21.11 1.83
CA GLY A 235 9.52 -22.15 2.18
C GLY A 235 10.96 -21.64 2.28
N ALA A 236 11.80 -22.41 2.99
CA ALA A 236 13.15 -21.99 3.33
C ALA A 236 14.05 -21.71 2.09
N LEU A 237 13.99 -22.58 1.06
CA LEU A 237 14.80 -22.39 -0.14
C LEU A 237 14.37 -21.18 -0.97
N LEU A 238 13.05 -20.94 -1.10
CA LEU A 238 12.54 -19.80 -1.83
C LEU A 238 12.74 -18.49 -1.05
N GLY A 239 12.61 -18.51 0.28
CA GLY A 239 12.96 -17.38 1.12
C GLY A 239 14.45 -17.03 1.07
N GLN A 240 15.33 -18.06 1.05
CA GLN A 240 16.77 -17.83 0.83
C GLN A 240 17.05 -17.27 -0.57
N ARG A 241 16.36 -17.78 -1.59
CA ARG A 241 16.45 -17.20 -2.94
C ARG A 241 16.06 -15.72 -2.96
N ALA A 242 15.00 -15.33 -2.25
CA ALA A 242 14.60 -13.93 -2.18
C ALA A 242 15.65 -13.05 -1.50
N HIS A 243 16.25 -13.55 -0.41
CA HIS A 243 17.38 -12.90 0.26
C HIS A 243 18.56 -12.70 -0.70
N ASP A 244 19.01 -13.77 -1.37
CA ASP A 244 20.14 -13.72 -2.30
C ASP A 244 19.84 -12.78 -3.49
N TRP A 245 18.62 -12.83 -4.02
CA TRP A 245 18.19 -12.01 -5.14
C TRP A 245 18.14 -10.51 -4.79
N VAL A 246 17.66 -10.15 -3.61
CA VAL A 246 17.74 -8.79 -3.10
C VAL A 246 19.19 -8.31 -3.03
N GLY A 247 20.12 -9.17 -2.56
CA GLY A 247 21.54 -8.86 -2.56
C GLY A 247 22.14 -8.70 -3.95
N VAL A 248 21.70 -9.48 -4.94
CA VAL A 248 22.15 -9.38 -6.34
C VAL A 248 21.68 -8.08 -7.00
N ILE A 249 20.42 -7.67 -6.75
CA ILE A 249 19.79 -6.54 -7.44
C ILE A 249 20.03 -5.20 -6.72
N ALA A 250 19.82 -5.15 -5.41
CA ALA A 250 19.95 -3.92 -4.62
C ALA A 250 21.33 -3.73 -3.97
N GLY A 251 22.21 -4.76 -4.09
CA GLY A 251 23.54 -4.75 -3.51
C GLY A 251 23.64 -5.47 -2.17
N SER A 252 24.85 -5.89 -1.81
CA SER A 252 25.12 -6.75 -0.64
C SER A 252 24.80 -6.08 0.73
N GLY A 253 24.55 -4.80 0.76
CA GLY A 253 24.10 -4.07 1.97
C GLY A 253 22.59 -4.10 2.19
N ALA A 254 21.82 -4.50 1.18
CA ALA A 254 20.36 -4.59 1.29
C ALA A 254 19.97 -5.84 2.11
N THR A 255 19.05 -5.66 3.06
CA THR A 255 18.53 -6.74 3.90
C THR A 255 17.11 -7.07 3.47
N TYR A 256 16.92 -8.23 2.85
CA TYR A 256 15.59 -8.74 2.56
C TYR A 256 14.80 -8.91 3.86
N ALA A 257 13.68 -8.23 3.98
CA ALA A 257 12.81 -8.29 5.15
C ALA A 257 11.43 -8.85 4.81
N THR A 258 10.83 -8.41 3.71
CA THR A 258 9.43 -8.74 3.39
C THR A 258 9.22 -9.17 1.94
N MET A 259 8.10 -9.85 1.70
CA MET A 259 7.60 -10.14 0.36
C MET A 259 6.13 -9.75 0.20
N GLN A 260 5.78 -9.27 -0.98
CA GLN A 260 4.44 -8.84 -1.36
C GLN A 260 4.20 -8.96 -2.88
N GLN A 261 3.05 -8.49 -3.39
CA GLN A 261 2.66 -8.72 -4.78
C GLN A 261 2.52 -7.45 -5.64
N ASN A 262 2.39 -6.25 -5.08
CA ASN A 262 1.87 -5.09 -5.81
C ASN A 262 2.88 -3.96 -6.05
N ASP A 263 3.83 -3.75 -5.15
CA ASP A 263 4.59 -2.49 -5.03
C ASP A 263 5.42 -2.15 -6.26
N ASN A 264 6.08 -3.12 -6.90
CA ASN A 264 6.84 -2.85 -8.13
C ASN A 264 5.97 -2.22 -9.21
N ALA A 265 4.75 -2.73 -9.38
CA ALA A 265 3.84 -2.23 -10.39
C ALA A 265 3.28 -0.86 -10.01
N THR A 266 3.04 -0.63 -8.72
CA THR A 266 2.64 0.68 -8.18
C THR A 266 3.74 1.71 -8.44
N LEU A 267 5.00 1.42 -8.08
CA LEU A 267 6.13 2.31 -8.32
C LEU A 267 6.45 2.48 -9.81
N ALA A 268 6.29 1.44 -10.63
CA ALA A 268 6.44 1.55 -12.08
C ALA A 268 5.43 2.55 -12.66
N ALA A 269 4.17 2.47 -12.27
CA ALA A 269 3.13 3.38 -12.73
C ALA A 269 3.31 4.81 -12.20
N LEU A 270 3.71 4.98 -10.93
CA LEU A 270 4.06 6.29 -10.37
C LEU A 270 5.26 6.90 -11.10
N THR A 271 6.30 6.10 -11.40
CA THR A 271 7.48 6.55 -12.15
C THR A 271 7.09 6.99 -13.57
N ALA A 272 6.25 6.21 -14.27
CA ALA A 272 5.77 6.58 -15.59
C ALA A 272 4.95 7.89 -15.57
N ALA A 273 4.09 8.06 -14.57
CA ALA A 273 3.34 9.30 -14.37
C ALA A 273 4.22 10.49 -14.01
N SER A 274 5.28 10.26 -13.22
CA SER A 274 6.29 11.28 -12.89
C SER A 274 7.06 11.73 -14.13
N ASN A 275 7.47 10.79 -14.98
CA ASN A 275 8.11 11.10 -16.27
C ASN A 275 7.19 11.89 -17.21
N ALA A 276 5.87 11.73 -17.06
CA ALA A 276 4.86 12.50 -17.79
C ALA A 276 4.50 13.84 -17.10
N GLY A 277 5.19 14.23 -16.02
CA GLY A 277 4.99 15.50 -15.30
C GLY A 277 3.66 15.59 -14.55
N LYS A 278 3.07 14.44 -14.14
CA LYS A 278 1.79 14.40 -13.42
C LYS A 278 1.95 14.42 -11.90
N LEU A 279 3.07 13.96 -11.39
CA LEU A 279 3.39 13.83 -9.97
C LEU A 279 4.91 13.72 -9.78
N ASP A 280 5.37 13.61 -8.55
CA ASP A 280 6.77 13.32 -8.22
C ASP A 280 6.86 11.95 -7.53
N ALA A 281 7.38 10.94 -8.23
CA ALA A 281 7.53 9.59 -7.71
C ALA A 281 8.52 9.47 -6.53
N LYS A 282 9.41 10.45 -6.33
CA LYS A 282 10.32 10.50 -5.16
C LYS A 282 9.57 10.74 -3.85
N ARG A 283 8.31 11.18 -3.92
CA ARG A 283 7.43 11.35 -2.76
C ARG A 283 6.68 10.08 -2.39
N ALA A 284 7.07 8.92 -2.93
CA ALA A 284 6.52 7.64 -2.57
C ALA A 284 7.33 6.98 -1.45
N VAL A 285 6.64 6.40 -0.48
CA VAL A 285 7.20 5.57 0.59
C VAL A 285 6.37 4.30 0.72
N VAL A 286 7.01 3.22 1.17
CA VAL A 286 6.38 1.89 1.28
C VAL A 286 6.43 1.41 2.72
N LEU A 287 5.28 0.99 3.23
CA LEU A 287 5.07 0.45 4.57
C LEU A 287 4.42 -0.92 4.50
N HIS A 288 5.03 -1.90 5.13
CA HIS A 288 4.45 -3.23 5.30
C HIS A 288 4.12 -3.52 6.76
N ALA A 289 3.01 -4.25 6.98
CA ALA A 289 2.77 -4.93 8.26
C ALA A 289 2.84 -6.44 8.06
N ALA A 290 3.62 -7.10 8.91
CA ALA A 290 3.97 -8.51 8.76
C ALA A 290 2.88 -9.41 9.34
N TRP A 291 1.95 -9.90 8.51
CA TRP A 291 0.86 -10.76 8.97
C TRP A 291 1.21 -12.26 9.03
N ALA A 292 2.30 -12.70 8.38
CA ALA A 292 2.77 -14.08 8.35
C ALA A 292 4.28 -14.15 8.08
N PHE A 293 4.90 -15.29 8.33
CA PHE A 293 6.27 -15.55 7.88
C PHE A 293 6.32 -16.07 6.44
N ASP A 294 7.45 -15.93 5.76
CA ASP A 294 7.67 -16.41 4.39
C ASP A 294 8.10 -17.89 4.33
N ARG A 295 8.35 -18.53 5.48
CA ARG A 295 8.81 -19.92 5.61
C ARG A 295 8.32 -20.58 6.90
N PRO A 296 8.30 -21.95 6.95
CA PRO A 296 7.81 -22.68 8.12
C PRO A 296 8.73 -22.55 9.34
N HIS A 297 8.15 -22.76 10.51
CA HIS A 297 8.92 -23.01 11.74
C HIS A 297 9.53 -24.42 11.74
N PRO A 298 10.50 -24.74 12.63
CA PRO A 298 11.07 -26.07 12.74
C PRO A 298 10.00 -27.15 12.94
N GLY A 299 10.08 -28.22 12.14
CA GLY A 299 9.14 -29.35 12.19
C GLY A 299 7.83 -29.16 11.41
N GLN A 300 7.56 -27.99 10.86
CA GLN A 300 6.41 -27.74 10.00
C GLN A 300 6.78 -27.90 8.52
N THR A 301 5.86 -28.45 7.70
CA THR A 301 6.08 -28.46 6.25
C THR A 301 5.78 -27.08 5.64
N ALA A 302 6.42 -26.80 4.47
CA ALA A 302 6.12 -25.55 3.76
C ALA A 302 4.64 -25.42 3.36
N TYR A 303 4.00 -26.54 3.01
CA TYR A 303 2.58 -26.57 2.67
C TYR A 303 1.69 -26.22 3.88
N ASP A 304 1.92 -26.85 5.03
CA ASP A 304 1.17 -26.58 6.24
C ASP A 304 1.35 -25.14 6.72
N SER A 305 2.59 -24.62 6.61
CA SER A 305 2.90 -23.23 6.96
C SER A 305 2.25 -22.22 6.02
N LEU A 306 2.18 -22.52 4.73
CA LEU A 306 1.51 -21.66 3.75
C LEU A 306 0.02 -21.49 4.06
N LEU A 307 -0.63 -22.57 4.53
CA LEU A 307 -2.06 -22.60 4.85
C LEU A 307 -2.38 -22.23 6.31
N ALA A 308 -1.38 -22.11 7.17
CA ALA A 308 -1.56 -21.74 8.56
C ALA A 308 -2.10 -20.30 8.68
N ASP A 309 -2.98 -20.11 9.66
CA ASP A 309 -3.35 -18.77 10.13
C ASP A 309 -2.51 -18.42 11.37
N PRO A 310 -1.53 -17.51 11.27
CA PRO A 310 -0.75 -17.08 12.43
C PRO A 310 -1.54 -16.25 13.44
N GLY A 311 -2.77 -15.83 13.10
CA GLY A 311 -3.60 -14.98 13.96
C GLY A 311 -3.15 -13.50 14.02
N ALA A 312 -2.24 -13.07 13.14
CA ALA A 312 -1.69 -11.72 13.12
C ALA A 312 -2.40 -10.77 12.12
N ARG A 313 -3.37 -11.29 11.33
CA ARG A 313 -3.93 -10.48 10.23
C ARG A 313 -4.66 -9.22 10.71
N ALA A 314 -5.44 -9.32 11.78
CA ALA A 314 -6.19 -8.17 12.28
C ALA A 314 -5.26 -7.12 12.91
N SER A 315 -4.38 -7.54 13.82
CA SER A 315 -3.38 -6.66 14.44
C SER A 315 -2.43 -6.02 13.42
N SER A 316 -2.01 -6.76 12.39
CA SER A 316 -1.19 -6.21 11.31
C SER A 316 -1.93 -5.14 10.48
N LEU A 317 -3.23 -5.28 10.26
CA LEU A 317 -4.04 -4.23 9.61
C LEU A 317 -4.06 -2.94 10.45
N ASP A 318 -4.21 -3.05 11.75
CA ASP A 318 -4.16 -1.89 12.65
C ASP A 318 -2.73 -1.31 12.71
N ASN A 319 -1.71 -2.16 12.68
CA ASN A 319 -0.31 -1.74 12.68
C ASN A 319 0.12 -0.98 11.43
N LEU A 320 -0.53 -1.16 10.27
CA LEU A 320 -0.32 -0.29 9.12
C LEU A 320 -0.66 1.17 9.47
N VAL A 321 -1.76 1.40 10.17
CA VAL A 321 -2.16 2.75 10.60
C VAL A 321 -1.29 3.24 11.75
N ILE A 322 -1.06 2.40 12.77
CA ILE A 322 -0.26 2.77 13.96
C ILE A 322 1.15 3.23 13.56
N ALA A 323 1.77 2.55 12.58
CA ALA A 323 3.10 2.92 12.11
C ALA A 323 3.07 4.00 11.02
N GLY A 324 2.02 4.06 10.20
CA GLY A 324 1.98 4.94 9.04
C GLY A 324 1.35 6.31 9.31
N ALA A 325 0.36 6.38 10.21
CA ALA A 325 -0.33 7.63 10.52
C ALA A 325 0.59 8.75 11.01
N PRO A 326 1.62 8.51 11.85
CA PRO A 326 2.51 9.59 12.27
C PRO A 326 3.17 10.35 11.10
N LEU A 327 3.49 9.67 9.99
CA LEU A 327 4.01 10.33 8.78
C LEU A 327 2.91 11.14 8.08
N VAL A 328 1.74 10.57 7.89
CA VAL A 328 0.62 11.25 7.21
C VAL A 328 0.16 12.47 8.00
N ASP A 329 0.09 12.36 9.32
CA ASP A 329 -0.27 13.45 10.23
C ASP A 329 0.74 14.60 10.15
N ASP A 330 2.04 14.28 10.15
CA ASP A 330 3.10 15.29 10.02
C ASP A 330 3.06 15.98 8.65
N ILE A 331 2.83 15.24 7.57
CA ILE A 331 2.63 15.80 6.22
C ILE A 331 1.46 16.79 6.20
N VAL A 332 0.33 16.41 6.76
CA VAL A 332 -0.90 17.24 6.72
C VAL A 332 -0.77 18.47 7.61
N ALA A 333 -0.29 18.29 8.84
CA ALA A 333 -0.16 19.36 9.84
C ALA A 333 0.90 20.40 9.45
N ASN A 334 2.00 19.94 8.82
CA ASN A 334 3.14 20.77 8.44
C ASN A 334 3.24 20.98 6.91
N TRP A 335 2.10 20.99 6.21
CA TRP A 335 2.04 21.01 4.75
C TRP A 335 2.89 22.11 4.09
N SER A 336 2.98 23.29 4.69
CA SER A 336 3.78 24.39 4.16
C SER A 336 5.27 24.03 4.00
N ALA A 337 5.78 23.14 4.85
CA ALA A 337 7.15 22.62 4.73
C ALA A 337 7.21 21.44 3.74
N TRP A 338 6.27 20.47 3.88
CA TRP A 338 6.26 19.26 3.08
C TRP A 338 5.97 19.48 1.59
N GLN A 339 5.18 20.49 1.22
CA GLN A 339 4.87 20.75 -0.20
C GLN A 339 6.11 21.02 -1.06
N SER A 340 7.21 21.48 -0.46
CA SER A 340 8.48 21.79 -1.17
C SER A 340 9.49 20.63 -1.14
N GLY A 341 9.25 19.58 -0.38
CA GLY A 341 10.14 18.43 -0.19
C GLY A 341 10.05 17.89 1.24
N VAL A 342 10.88 16.88 1.56
CA VAL A 342 10.95 16.32 2.92
C VAL A 342 11.61 17.34 3.84
N PRO A 343 10.95 17.77 4.94
CA PRO A 343 11.55 18.71 5.89
C PRO A 343 12.75 18.07 6.64
N GLU A 344 13.75 18.89 6.99
CA GLU A 344 14.89 18.47 7.80
C GLU A 344 14.50 18.01 9.22
#